data_dcd32243f0607cf8ad235dfc12a24274
#
_entry.id   dcd32243f0607cf8ad235dfc12a24274
#
_cell.length_a   1.000
_cell.length_b   1.000
_cell.length_c   1.000
_cell.angle_alpha   90.00
_cell.angle_beta   90.00
_cell.angle_gamma   90.00
#
_symmetry.space_group_name_H-M   'P 1'
#
loop_
_entity.id
_entity.type
_entity.pdbx_description
1 polymer ?
#
loop_
_entity_poly.entity_id
_entity_poly.type
_entity_poly.pdbx_seq_one_letter_code
_entity_poly.pdbx_strand_id
1 'polypeptide(L)'
;MATTTSINPYNGKELKSYKNHTKKEISEIIDKADKRFYSWRETSFAERKKLMLAAATELKKNKREYAETMTLEMGKPISQAIAEIEKCAWVCEYYAENAEKQLENEVIKTDAHKSYVSYEPLGVVLAIMPWNYPFWQVFRFAAPALMAGNIGILKHASNVFGSALNIEKVFKRAGFPENCFTTLLVGSEAVEEIIENEKVKAVTLTGSGPA
;
A
#
# COMPACT_ATOMS: atom_id res chain seq x y z
N MET A 1 -8.86 25.03 -3.60
CA MET A 1 -8.46 23.62 -3.32
C MET A 1 -6.98 23.53 -3.59
N ALA A 2 -6.21 22.90 -2.68
CA ALA A 2 -4.77 22.72 -2.87
C ALA A 2 -4.50 21.74 -4.02
N THR A 3 -3.42 22.01 -4.76
CA THR A 3 -2.98 21.20 -5.89
C THR A 3 -1.50 20.89 -5.73
N THR A 4 -1.11 19.67 -5.98
CA THR A 4 0.29 19.25 -5.98
C THR A 4 0.69 18.90 -7.41
N THR A 5 1.82 19.43 -7.87
CA THR A 5 2.32 19.19 -9.23
C THR A 5 3.57 18.32 -9.18
N SER A 6 3.55 17.21 -9.91
CA SER A 6 4.72 16.37 -10.14
C SER A 6 5.62 17.03 -11.20
N ILE A 7 6.91 17.09 -10.93
CA ILE A 7 7.91 17.77 -11.77
C ILE A 7 9.01 16.78 -12.15
N ASN A 8 9.36 16.75 -13.43
CA ASN A 8 10.49 15.94 -13.89
C ASN A 8 11.83 16.54 -13.40
N PRO A 9 12.56 15.87 -12.50
CA PRO A 9 13.78 16.41 -11.93
C PRO A 9 14.94 16.58 -12.93
N TYR A 10 14.86 15.92 -14.09
CA TYR A 10 15.89 16.05 -15.14
C TYR A 10 15.81 17.37 -15.91
N ASN A 11 14.61 17.88 -16.15
CA ASN A 11 14.43 19.06 -17.01
C ASN A 11 13.54 20.15 -16.43
N GLY A 12 13.04 19.98 -15.19
CA GLY A 12 12.17 20.94 -14.49
C GLY A 12 10.77 21.10 -15.06
N LYS A 13 10.38 20.27 -16.05
CA LYS A 13 9.02 20.37 -16.64
C LYS A 13 7.98 19.75 -15.75
N GLU A 14 6.82 20.40 -15.71
CA GLU A 14 5.63 19.84 -15.08
C GLU A 14 5.18 18.57 -15.82
N LEU A 15 4.90 17.51 -15.07
CA LEU A 15 4.39 16.25 -15.58
C LEU A 15 2.86 16.21 -15.47
N LYS A 16 2.35 16.42 -14.26
CA LYS A 16 0.92 16.37 -13.98
C LYS A 16 0.60 17.07 -12.67
N SER A 17 -0.51 17.79 -12.65
CA SER A 17 -1.08 18.37 -11.44
C SER A 17 -2.21 17.48 -10.89
N TYR A 18 -2.22 17.30 -9.58
CA TYR A 18 -3.16 16.47 -8.82
C TYR A 18 -3.91 17.36 -7.83
N LYS A 19 -5.23 17.25 -7.81
CA LYS A 19 -6.05 17.88 -6.78
C LYS A 19 -5.85 17.13 -5.46
N ASN A 20 -5.46 17.84 -4.40
CA ASN A 20 -5.34 17.24 -3.08
C ASN A 20 -6.74 16.94 -2.52
N HIS A 21 -6.84 15.84 -1.76
CA HIS A 21 -8.06 15.51 -1.04
C HIS A 21 -8.34 16.55 0.04
N THR A 22 -9.60 16.92 0.15
CA THR A 22 -10.11 17.74 1.26
C THR A 22 -10.27 16.89 2.53
N LYS A 23 -10.37 17.52 3.68
CA LYS A 23 -10.65 16.83 4.96
C LYS A 23 -11.88 15.91 4.88
N LYS A 24 -12.95 16.37 4.20
CA LYS A 24 -14.15 15.55 4.00
C LYS A 24 -13.86 14.31 3.15
N GLU A 25 -13.14 14.46 2.03
CA GLU A 25 -12.75 13.33 1.17
C GLU A 25 -11.83 12.34 1.91
N ILE A 26 -10.91 12.83 2.75
CA ILE A 26 -10.05 11.99 3.61
C ILE A 26 -10.91 11.16 4.57
N SER A 27 -11.83 11.81 5.31
CA SER A 27 -12.73 11.11 6.23
C SER A 27 -13.58 10.05 5.52
N GLU A 28 -14.15 10.39 4.35
CA GLU A 28 -14.93 9.43 3.55
C GLU A 28 -14.10 8.23 3.07
N ILE A 29 -12.82 8.43 2.72
CA ILE A 29 -11.90 7.36 2.32
C ILE A 29 -11.62 6.44 3.51
N ILE A 30 -11.33 7.00 4.68
CA ILE A 30 -11.09 6.23 5.92
C ILE A 30 -12.34 5.43 6.29
N ASP A 31 -13.53 6.04 6.22
CA ASP A 31 -14.81 5.38 6.51
C ASP A 31 -15.08 4.19 5.59
N LYS A 32 -14.78 4.34 4.30
CA LYS A 32 -14.93 3.27 3.31
C LYS A 32 -13.91 2.14 3.54
N ALA A 33 -12.68 2.49 3.90
CA ALA A 33 -11.64 1.53 4.23
C ALA A 33 -12.01 0.72 5.49
N ASP A 34 -12.48 1.39 6.55
CA ASP A 34 -12.94 0.72 7.77
C ASP A 34 -14.11 -0.22 7.51
N LYS A 35 -15.12 0.21 6.74
CA LYS A 35 -16.22 -0.68 6.33
C LYS A 35 -15.74 -1.88 5.52
N ARG A 36 -14.76 -1.69 4.61
CA ARG A 36 -14.19 -2.77 3.81
C ARG A 36 -13.47 -3.79 4.69
N PHE A 37 -12.83 -3.36 5.76
CA PHE A 37 -12.11 -4.23 6.69
C PHE A 37 -12.97 -5.40 7.19
N TYR A 38 -14.21 -5.16 7.61
CA TYR A 38 -15.09 -6.20 8.16
C TYR A 38 -15.39 -7.33 7.17
N SER A 39 -15.48 -7.05 5.88
CA SER A 39 -15.65 -8.09 4.87
C SER A 39 -14.33 -8.68 4.39
N TRP A 40 -13.25 -7.88 4.38
CA TRP A 40 -11.93 -8.34 3.95
C TRP A 40 -11.29 -9.30 4.94
N ARG A 41 -11.39 -9.05 6.22
CA ARG A 41 -10.86 -9.93 7.27
C ARG A 41 -11.46 -11.34 7.24
N GLU A 42 -12.69 -11.48 6.78
CA GLU A 42 -13.40 -12.76 6.69
C GLU A 42 -13.03 -13.57 5.42
N THR A 43 -12.27 -12.99 4.48
CA THR A 43 -11.82 -13.74 3.30
C THR A 43 -10.78 -14.80 3.69
N SER A 44 -10.79 -15.92 2.99
CA SER A 44 -9.82 -17.00 3.21
C SER A 44 -8.41 -16.61 2.72
N PHE A 45 -7.38 -17.28 3.26
CA PHE A 45 -6.01 -17.15 2.74
C PHE A 45 -5.94 -17.53 1.26
N ALA A 46 -6.71 -18.52 0.81
CA ALA A 46 -6.76 -18.94 -0.59
C ALA A 46 -7.27 -17.82 -1.53
N GLU A 47 -8.31 -17.08 -1.11
CA GLU A 47 -8.82 -15.93 -1.86
C GLU A 47 -7.80 -14.78 -1.91
N ARG A 48 -7.21 -14.42 -0.76
CA ARG A 48 -6.18 -13.38 -0.69
C ARG A 48 -4.94 -13.75 -1.49
N LYS A 49 -4.51 -15.03 -1.44
CA LYS A 49 -3.41 -15.58 -2.26
C LYS A 49 -3.67 -15.39 -3.74
N LYS A 50 -4.87 -15.76 -4.22
CA LYS A 50 -5.26 -15.60 -5.64
C LYS A 50 -5.12 -14.14 -6.09
N LEU A 51 -5.62 -13.20 -5.30
CA LEU A 51 -5.55 -11.77 -5.60
C LEU A 51 -4.12 -11.23 -5.54
N MET A 52 -3.30 -11.68 -4.58
CA MET A 52 -1.92 -11.26 -4.46
C MET A 52 -1.05 -11.78 -5.61
N LEU A 53 -1.27 -13.01 -6.08
CA LEU A 53 -0.63 -13.54 -7.29
C LEU A 53 -1.07 -12.79 -8.56
N ALA A 54 -2.34 -12.35 -8.63
CA ALA A 54 -2.81 -11.50 -9.72
C ALA A 54 -2.12 -10.12 -9.69
N ALA A 55 -1.86 -9.54 -8.50
CA ALA A 55 -1.08 -8.31 -8.36
C ALA A 55 0.38 -8.49 -8.84
N ALA A 56 1.02 -9.60 -8.51
CA ALA A 56 2.35 -9.94 -9.03
C ALA A 56 2.36 -10.04 -10.56
N THR A 57 1.33 -10.67 -11.13
CA THR A 57 1.17 -10.79 -12.60
C THR A 57 0.96 -9.42 -13.24
N GLU A 58 0.13 -8.56 -12.66
CA GLU A 58 -0.11 -7.19 -13.15
C GLU A 58 1.17 -6.37 -13.14
N LEU A 59 1.96 -6.44 -12.05
CA LEU A 59 3.26 -5.76 -11.94
C LEU A 59 4.22 -6.22 -13.04
N LYS A 60 4.36 -7.53 -13.27
CA LYS A 60 5.24 -8.08 -14.31
C LYS A 60 4.80 -7.68 -15.72
N LYS A 61 3.49 -7.75 -15.99
CA LYS A 61 2.92 -7.43 -17.30
C LYS A 61 3.11 -5.97 -17.68
N ASN A 62 2.90 -5.05 -16.75
CA ASN A 62 2.91 -3.61 -16.99
C ASN A 62 4.13 -2.90 -16.38
N LYS A 63 5.21 -3.65 -16.07
CA LYS A 63 6.41 -3.12 -15.41
C LYS A 63 7.00 -1.89 -16.10
N ARG A 64 6.95 -1.83 -17.43
CA ARG A 64 7.47 -0.71 -18.21
C ARG A 64 6.66 0.57 -17.96
N GLU A 65 5.33 0.51 -17.99
CA GLU A 65 4.43 1.64 -17.71
C GLU A 65 4.71 2.24 -16.33
N TYR A 66 4.82 1.37 -15.31
CA TYR A 66 5.06 1.81 -13.93
C TYR A 66 6.49 2.37 -13.74
N ALA A 67 7.49 1.73 -14.34
CA ALA A 67 8.86 2.18 -14.28
C ALA A 67 9.07 3.53 -14.97
N GLU A 68 8.42 3.80 -16.10
CA GLU A 68 8.48 5.09 -16.80
C GLU A 68 7.92 6.23 -15.94
N THR A 69 6.78 5.99 -15.26
CA THR A 69 6.23 6.97 -14.31
C THR A 69 7.24 7.29 -13.21
N MET A 70 7.83 6.28 -12.61
CA MET A 70 8.85 6.41 -11.56
C MET A 70 10.07 7.20 -12.05
N THR A 71 10.59 6.85 -13.23
CA THR A 71 11.72 7.56 -13.85
C THR A 71 11.41 9.04 -14.07
N LEU A 72 10.22 9.35 -14.56
CA LEU A 72 9.80 10.73 -14.82
C LEU A 72 9.62 11.54 -13.53
N GLU A 73 9.06 10.95 -12.46
CA GLU A 73 8.74 11.67 -11.23
C GLU A 73 9.92 11.88 -10.29
N MET A 74 10.89 10.95 -10.26
CA MET A 74 11.98 11.01 -9.28
C MET A 74 13.37 10.74 -9.85
N GLY A 75 13.50 10.62 -11.18
CA GLY A 75 14.82 10.54 -11.87
C GLY A 75 15.53 9.19 -11.77
N LYS A 76 14.84 8.12 -11.30
CA LYS A 76 15.47 6.78 -11.23
C LYS A 76 15.78 6.25 -12.64
N PRO A 77 16.99 5.69 -12.88
CA PRO A 77 17.28 5.03 -14.14
C PRO A 77 16.25 3.93 -14.46
N ILE A 78 15.78 3.90 -15.70
CA ILE A 78 14.67 3.01 -16.11
C ILE A 78 14.94 1.53 -15.82
N SER A 79 16.18 1.09 -15.95
CA SER A 79 16.58 -0.29 -15.62
C SER A 79 16.41 -0.60 -14.13
N GLN A 80 16.77 0.35 -13.27
CA GLN A 80 16.58 0.21 -11.82
C GLN A 80 15.10 0.29 -11.43
N ALA A 81 14.31 1.13 -12.12
CA ALA A 81 12.88 1.23 -11.91
C ALA A 81 12.17 -0.08 -12.29
N ILE A 82 12.54 -0.69 -13.42
CA ILE A 82 12.03 -2.01 -13.82
C ILE A 82 12.41 -3.08 -12.79
N ALA A 83 13.65 -3.12 -12.31
CA ALA A 83 14.10 -4.06 -11.31
C ALA A 83 13.33 -3.89 -9.97
N GLU A 84 13.00 -2.65 -9.60
CA GLU A 84 12.17 -2.38 -8.42
C GLU A 84 10.75 -2.96 -8.57
N ILE A 85 10.12 -2.79 -9.73
CA ILE A 85 8.79 -3.38 -10.01
C ILE A 85 8.85 -4.91 -9.97
N GLU A 86 9.88 -5.53 -10.55
CA GLU A 86 10.09 -6.99 -10.50
C GLU A 86 10.26 -7.49 -9.07
N LYS A 87 10.99 -6.75 -8.23
CA LYS A 87 11.12 -7.04 -6.80
C LYS A 87 9.78 -6.95 -6.06
N CYS A 88 8.92 -5.98 -6.43
CA CYS A 88 7.57 -5.88 -5.87
C CYS A 88 6.69 -7.08 -6.27
N ALA A 89 6.80 -7.56 -7.50
CA ALA A 89 6.10 -8.77 -7.92
C ALA A 89 6.57 -9.99 -7.13
N TRP A 90 7.88 -10.13 -6.94
CA TRP A 90 8.46 -11.22 -6.15
C TRP A 90 7.96 -11.19 -4.69
N VAL A 91 7.88 -10.05 -4.03
CA VAL A 91 7.40 -9.97 -2.64
C VAL A 91 5.90 -10.31 -2.54
N CYS A 92 5.10 -9.96 -3.55
CA CYS A 92 3.71 -10.40 -3.64
C CYS A 92 3.61 -11.93 -3.72
N GLU A 93 4.40 -12.57 -4.59
CA GLU A 93 4.48 -14.03 -4.71
C GLU A 93 4.92 -14.68 -3.39
N TYR A 94 5.95 -14.12 -2.75
CA TYR A 94 6.45 -14.64 -1.48
C TYR A 94 5.36 -14.68 -0.39
N TYR A 95 4.65 -13.56 -0.17
CA TYR A 95 3.61 -13.54 0.86
C TYR A 95 2.34 -14.29 0.46
N ALA A 96 2.03 -14.37 -0.83
CA ALA A 96 0.95 -15.24 -1.32
C ALA A 96 1.19 -16.72 -0.96
N GLU A 97 2.45 -17.18 -0.99
CA GLU A 97 2.80 -18.57 -0.71
C GLU A 97 3.03 -18.85 0.80
N ASN A 98 3.42 -17.83 1.58
CA ASN A 98 3.92 -18.07 2.93
C ASN A 98 3.04 -17.49 4.05
N ALA A 99 2.15 -16.52 3.78
CA ALA A 99 1.43 -15.79 4.81
C ALA A 99 0.52 -16.70 5.67
N GLU A 100 -0.15 -17.67 5.08
CA GLU A 100 -1.00 -18.62 5.81
C GLU A 100 -0.20 -19.36 6.88
N LYS A 101 0.93 -19.92 6.50
CA LYS A 101 1.82 -20.63 7.44
C LYS A 101 2.43 -19.71 8.49
N GLN A 102 2.77 -18.47 8.13
CA GLN A 102 3.36 -17.50 9.06
C GLN A 102 2.37 -16.99 10.11
N LEU A 103 1.07 -17.11 9.83
CA LEU A 103 -0.03 -16.65 10.70
C LEU A 103 -0.84 -17.82 11.27
N GLU A 104 -0.31 -19.06 11.16
CA GLU A 104 -0.91 -20.22 11.84
C GLU A 104 -0.92 -20.01 13.35
N ASN A 105 -1.95 -20.54 14.00
CA ASN A 105 -2.05 -20.52 15.45
C ASN A 105 -0.86 -21.24 16.09
N GLU A 106 -0.16 -20.57 16.97
CA GLU A 106 0.94 -21.14 17.74
C GLU A 106 0.40 -21.87 18.97
N VAL A 107 0.42 -23.19 18.95
CA VAL A 107 -0.09 -24.01 20.06
C VAL A 107 0.88 -23.93 21.24
N ILE A 108 0.38 -23.52 22.41
CA ILE A 108 1.13 -23.42 23.66
C ILE A 108 0.71 -24.56 24.58
N LYS A 109 1.67 -25.34 25.04
CA LYS A 109 1.42 -26.45 26.00
C LYS A 109 1.19 -25.88 27.40
N THR A 110 -0.01 -26.11 27.94
CA THR A 110 -0.42 -25.73 29.31
C THR A 110 -1.22 -26.88 29.94
N ASP A 111 -1.73 -26.68 31.14
CA ASP A 111 -2.67 -27.56 31.83
C ASP A 111 -4.13 -27.43 31.34
N ALA A 112 -4.44 -26.43 30.52
CA ALA A 112 -5.75 -26.27 29.90
C ALA A 112 -5.96 -27.26 28.74
N HIS A 113 -7.23 -27.50 28.39
CA HIS A 113 -7.59 -28.39 27.28
C HIS A 113 -6.97 -27.94 25.94
N LYS A 114 -6.92 -26.62 25.67
CA LYS A 114 -6.31 -26.02 24.46
C LYS A 114 -5.87 -24.61 24.75
N SER A 115 -4.60 -24.31 24.46
CA SER A 115 -4.04 -22.97 24.55
C SER A 115 -3.25 -22.65 23.29
N TYR A 116 -3.44 -21.47 22.71
CA TYR A 116 -2.71 -21.04 21.51
C TYR A 116 -2.68 -19.52 21.41
N VAL A 117 -1.69 -19.01 20.68
CA VAL A 117 -1.66 -17.62 20.21
C VAL A 117 -2.31 -17.58 18.83
N SER A 118 -3.22 -16.64 18.62
CA SER A 118 -3.87 -16.35 17.34
C SER A 118 -3.45 -14.99 16.84
N TYR A 119 -3.20 -14.87 15.54
CA TYR A 119 -2.85 -13.62 14.89
C TYR A 119 -4.09 -13.05 14.17
N GLU A 120 -4.53 -11.88 14.60
CA GLU A 120 -5.72 -11.23 14.06
C GLU A 120 -5.36 -9.93 13.34
N PRO A 121 -6.05 -9.57 12.23
CA PRO A 121 -5.82 -8.30 11.55
C PRO A 121 -6.28 -7.12 12.41
N LEU A 122 -5.48 -6.06 12.43
CA LEU A 122 -5.74 -4.84 13.21
C LEU A 122 -6.88 -4.00 12.64
N GLY A 123 -6.93 -3.87 11.31
CA GLY A 123 -7.87 -2.97 10.64
C GLY A 123 -7.21 -2.12 9.56
N VAL A 124 -7.51 -0.83 9.56
CA VAL A 124 -6.91 0.13 8.62
C VAL A 124 -5.51 0.51 9.09
N VAL A 125 -4.54 0.35 8.21
CA VAL A 125 -3.13 0.73 8.45
C VAL A 125 -2.73 1.86 7.51
N LEU A 126 -2.29 2.98 8.08
CA LEU A 126 -1.73 4.11 7.33
C LEU A 126 -0.26 3.83 6.98
N ALA A 127 0.07 3.87 5.70
CA ALA A 127 1.44 3.79 5.20
C ALA A 127 1.93 5.16 4.75
N ILE A 128 2.98 5.68 5.40
CA ILE A 128 3.65 6.94 5.05
C ILE A 128 4.98 6.58 4.41
N MET A 129 5.11 6.82 3.10
CA MET A 129 6.21 6.27 2.31
C MET A 129 7.00 7.34 1.54
N PRO A 130 8.34 7.18 1.44
CA PRO A 130 9.23 8.12 0.81
C PRO A 130 9.33 7.90 -0.71
N TRP A 131 9.90 8.87 -1.40
CA TRP A 131 10.03 8.90 -2.86
C TRP A 131 11.15 8.03 -3.45
N ASN A 132 12.17 7.63 -2.66
CA ASN A 132 13.42 7.04 -3.19
C ASN A 132 13.28 5.60 -3.71
N TYR A 133 12.32 4.83 -3.17
CA TYR A 133 11.88 3.53 -3.66
C TYR A 133 10.36 3.46 -3.64
N PRO A 134 9.67 4.19 -4.55
CA PRO A 134 8.25 4.48 -4.42
C PRO A 134 7.35 3.24 -4.48
N PHE A 135 7.70 2.23 -5.25
CA PHE A 135 6.95 0.96 -5.27
C PHE A 135 7.40 0.02 -4.16
N TRP A 136 8.71 -0.18 -4.01
CA TRP A 136 9.22 -1.18 -3.05
C TRP A 136 8.80 -0.90 -1.61
N GLN A 137 8.90 0.35 -1.14
CA GLN A 137 8.52 0.69 0.22
C GLN A 137 7.04 0.41 0.51
N VAL A 138 6.19 0.60 -0.50
CA VAL A 138 4.75 0.32 -0.38
C VAL A 138 4.48 -1.19 -0.44
N PHE A 139 5.01 -1.92 -1.43
CA PHE A 139 4.73 -3.35 -1.57
C PHE A 139 5.31 -4.18 -0.43
N ARG A 140 6.46 -3.78 0.14
CA ARG A 140 7.05 -4.39 1.33
C ARG A 140 6.10 -4.36 2.54
N PHE A 141 5.27 -3.33 2.63
CA PHE A 141 4.20 -3.22 3.63
C PHE A 141 2.89 -3.87 3.14
N ALA A 142 2.42 -3.50 1.94
CA ALA A 142 1.09 -3.83 1.47
C ALA A 142 0.89 -5.34 1.27
N ALA A 143 1.90 -6.04 0.75
CA ALA A 143 1.78 -7.48 0.51
C ALA A 143 1.52 -8.27 1.81
N PRO A 144 2.34 -8.20 2.88
CA PRO A 144 2.04 -8.89 4.13
C PRO A 144 0.78 -8.36 4.82
N ALA A 145 0.55 -7.04 4.82
CA ALA A 145 -0.60 -6.44 5.51
C ALA A 145 -1.94 -6.89 4.90
N LEU A 146 -2.07 -6.88 3.59
CA LEU A 146 -3.27 -7.35 2.90
C LEU A 146 -3.44 -8.87 3.04
N MET A 147 -2.35 -9.65 2.96
CA MET A 147 -2.41 -11.10 3.19
C MET A 147 -2.83 -11.44 4.62
N ALA A 148 -2.46 -10.62 5.61
CA ALA A 148 -2.92 -10.76 6.99
C ALA A 148 -4.38 -10.31 7.21
N GLY A 149 -5.06 -9.75 6.20
CA GLY A 149 -6.45 -9.28 6.31
C GLY A 149 -6.60 -7.83 6.73
N ASN A 150 -5.53 -7.05 6.79
CA ASN A 150 -5.59 -5.61 7.02
C ASN A 150 -5.97 -4.83 5.76
N ILE A 151 -6.33 -3.56 5.94
CA ILE A 151 -6.60 -2.59 4.88
C ILE A 151 -5.45 -1.59 4.83
N GLY A 152 -5.00 -1.22 3.62
CA GLY A 152 -3.95 -0.24 3.42
C GLY A 152 -4.47 1.12 2.96
N ILE A 153 -4.07 2.19 3.63
CA ILE A 153 -4.21 3.57 3.14
C ILE A 153 -2.80 4.13 2.94
N LEU A 154 -2.50 4.62 1.75
CA LEU A 154 -1.18 5.14 1.38
C LEU A 154 -1.17 6.66 1.37
N LYS A 155 -0.33 7.28 2.20
CA LYS A 155 0.16 8.65 2.04
C LYS A 155 1.59 8.58 1.49
N HIS A 156 1.75 8.84 0.21
CA HIS A 156 3.07 8.85 -0.43
C HIS A 156 3.72 10.24 -0.38
N ALA A 157 5.03 10.31 -0.65
CA ALA A 157 5.70 11.58 -0.89
C ALA A 157 5.04 12.32 -2.07
N SER A 158 4.85 13.63 -1.95
CA SER A 158 4.03 14.41 -2.88
C SER A 158 4.62 14.53 -4.29
N ASN A 159 5.94 14.35 -4.44
CA ASN A 159 6.60 14.36 -5.75
C ASN A 159 6.40 13.08 -6.57
N VAL A 160 5.80 12.01 -6.01
CA VAL A 160 5.58 10.71 -6.67
C VAL A 160 4.11 10.26 -6.64
N PHE A 161 3.18 11.18 -6.77
CA PHE A 161 1.74 10.88 -6.74
C PHE A 161 1.29 10.01 -7.92
N GLY A 162 1.91 10.11 -9.08
CA GLY A 162 1.64 9.21 -10.21
C GLY A 162 2.01 7.77 -9.90
N SER A 163 3.16 7.57 -9.26
CA SER A 163 3.59 6.25 -8.77
C SER A 163 2.61 5.71 -7.71
N ALA A 164 2.16 6.56 -6.78
CA ALA A 164 1.18 6.18 -5.76
C ALA A 164 -0.16 5.71 -6.36
N LEU A 165 -0.69 6.45 -7.34
CA LEU A 165 -1.91 6.07 -8.07
C LEU A 165 -1.73 4.81 -8.92
N ASN A 166 -0.53 4.60 -9.47
CA ASN A 166 -0.22 3.37 -10.19
C ASN A 166 -0.21 2.15 -9.25
N ILE A 167 0.26 2.30 -8.01
CA ILE A 167 0.20 1.23 -7.01
C ILE A 167 -1.25 0.85 -6.68
N GLU A 168 -2.12 1.83 -6.45
CA GLU A 168 -3.55 1.58 -6.26
C GLU A 168 -4.19 0.88 -7.48
N LYS A 169 -3.80 1.33 -8.69
CA LYS A 169 -4.22 0.73 -9.96
C LYS A 169 -3.80 -0.73 -10.09
N VAL A 170 -2.61 -1.12 -9.59
CA VAL A 170 -2.17 -2.52 -9.55
C VAL A 170 -3.16 -3.38 -8.76
N PHE A 171 -3.50 -3.01 -7.54
CA PHE A 171 -4.45 -3.76 -6.72
C PHE A 171 -5.85 -3.81 -7.34
N LYS A 172 -6.33 -2.69 -7.89
CA LYS A 172 -7.61 -2.63 -8.60
C LYS A 172 -7.64 -3.56 -9.82
N ARG A 173 -6.59 -3.55 -10.66
CA ARG A 173 -6.49 -4.42 -11.84
C ARG A 173 -6.30 -5.88 -11.48
N ALA A 174 -5.71 -6.18 -10.35
CA ALA A 174 -5.58 -7.53 -9.80
C ALA A 174 -6.91 -8.08 -9.26
N GLY A 175 -7.96 -7.25 -9.18
CA GLY A 175 -9.28 -7.65 -8.72
C GLY A 175 -9.50 -7.54 -7.21
N PHE A 176 -8.61 -6.86 -6.47
CA PHE A 176 -8.87 -6.55 -5.06
C PHE A 176 -10.17 -5.75 -4.94
N PRO A 177 -11.00 -6.06 -3.93
CA PRO A 177 -12.20 -5.27 -3.66
C PRO A 177 -11.86 -3.79 -3.46
N GLU A 178 -12.78 -2.91 -3.88
CA GLU A 178 -12.61 -1.48 -3.65
C GLU A 178 -12.38 -1.17 -2.16
N ASN A 179 -11.50 -0.21 -1.90
CA ASN A 179 -11.10 0.25 -0.56
C ASN A 179 -10.28 -0.78 0.26
N CYS A 180 -9.77 -1.87 -0.33
CA CYS A 180 -8.73 -2.69 0.30
C CYS A 180 -7.37 -1.98 0.33
N PHE A 181 -7.08 -1.20 -0.72
CA PHE A 181 -5.89 -0.36 -0.80
C PHE A 181 -6.24 0.95 -1.50
N THR A 182 -6.03 2.08 -0.84
CA THR A 182 -6.41 3.40 -1.34
C THR A 182 -5.30 4.42 -1.10
N THR A 183 -5.06 5.28 -2.08
CA THR A 183 -4.07 6.36 -2.01
C THR A 183 -4.71 7.68 -1.58
N LEU A 184 -4.13 8.32 -0.57
CA LEU A 184 -4.45 9.70 -0.18
C LEU A 184 -3.52 10.68 -0.89
N LEU A 185 -4.08 11.56 -1.70
CA LEU A 185 -3.35 12.67 -2.31
C LEU A 185 -3.38 13.87 -1.36
N VAL A 186 -2.44 13.89 -0.41
CA VAL A 186 -2.34 14.89 0.65
C VAL A 186 -0.89 15.26 0.95
N GLY A 187 -0.66 16.46 1.44
CA GLY A 187 0.63 16.87 1.98
C GLY A 187 0.88 16.32 3.40
N SER A 188 1.99 16.73 4.01
CA SER A 188 2.35 16.33 5.39
C SER A 188 1.44 16.95 6.44
N GLU A 189 0.84 18.08 6.13
CA GLU A 189 -0.06 18.84 7.03
C GLU A 189 -1.34 18.08 7.41
N ALA A 190 -1.75 17.11 6.61
CA ALA A 190 -2.94 16.30 6.88
C ALA A 190 -2.64 15.04 7.70
N VAL A 191 -1.38 14.69 7.92
CA VAL A 191 -0.98 13.40 8.49
C VAL A 191 -1.42 13.25 9.94
N GLU A 192 -1.27 14.29 10.75
CA GLU A 192 -1.64 14.28 12.17
C GLU A 192 -3.13 13.92 12.35
N GLU A 193 -4.02 14.60 11.63
CA GLU A 193 -5.47 14.36 11.68
C GLU A 193 -5.84 12.93 11.22
N ILE A 194 -5.08 12.36 10.26
CA ILE A 194 -5.31 10.99 9.79
C ILE A 194 -4.85 9.98 10.87
N ILE A 195 -3.74 10.23 11.55
CA ILE A 195 -3.22 9.36 12.61
C ILE A 195 -4.16 9.36 13.83
N GLU A 196 -4.72 10.51 14.17
CA GLU A 196 -5.65 10.68 15.30
C GLU A 196 -7.03 10.05 15.05
N ASN A 197 -7.33 9.69 13.80
CA ASN A 197 -8.62 9.06 13.49
C ASN A 197 -8.69 7.66 14.09
N GLU A 198 -9.66 7.42 14.95
CA GLU A 198 -9.86 6.16 15.69
C GLU A 198 -10.00 4.89 14.81
N LYS A 199 -10.37 5.05 13.52
CA LYS A 199 -10.46 3.97 12.54
C LYS A 199 -9.10 3.56 11.98
N VAL A 200 -8.09 4.42 12.08
CA VAL A 200 -6.70 4.09 11.72
C VAL A 200 -6.05 3.38 12.90
N LYS A 201 -5.81 2.09 12.76
CA LYS A 201 -5.37 1.22 13.87
C LYS A 201 -3.86 1.13 14.03
N ALA A 202 -3.12 1.40 12.96
CA ALA A 202 -1.66 1.40 12.98
C ALA A 202 -1.09 2.32 11.91
N VAL A 203 0.17 2.70 12.10
CA VAL A 203 0.94 3.50 11.16
C VAL A 203 2.25 2.78 10.85
N THR A 204 2.60 2.70 9.58
CA THR A 204 3.95 2.32 9.14
C THR A 204 4.60 3.49 8.45
N LEU A 205 5.76 3.90 8.94
CA LEU A 205 6.52 5.05 8.44
C LEU A 205 7.88 4.59 7.92
N THR A 206 8.19 4.99 6.69
CA THR A 206 9.56 5.02 6.19
C THR A 206 9.86 6.43 5.70
N GLY A 207 10.91 7.06 6.23
CA GLY A 207 11.24 8.45 5.90
C GLY A 207 12.53 8.91 6.54
N SER A 208 12.80 10.21 6.42
CA SER A 208 13.88 10.90 7.12
C SER A 208 13.43 11.37 8.52
N GLY A 209 14.37 11.86 9.35
CA GLY A 209 14.06 12.35 10.70
C GLY A 209 12.94 13.39 10.81
N PRO A 210 12.77 14.31 9.82
CA PRO A 210 11.67 15.26 9.81
C PRO A 210 10.31 14.71 9.29
N ALA A 211 10.26 13.46 8.86
CA ALA A 211 9.04 12.87 8.28
C ALA A 211 8.03 12.40 9.34
#